data_1c170caa27d4cf5a9abda7ba567a65da
#
_entry.id   1c170caa27d4cf5a9abda7ba567a65da
#
_cell.length_a   1.000
_cell.length_b   1.000
_cell.length_c   1.000
_cell.angle_alpha   90.00
_cell.angle_beta   90.00
_cell.angle_gamma   90.00
#
_symmetry.space_group_name_H-M   'P 1'
#
loop_
_entity.id
_entity.type
_entity.pdbx_description
1 polymer ?
#
loop_
_entity_poly.entity_id
_entity_poly.type
_entity_poly.pdbx_seq_one_letter_code
_entity_poly.pdbx_strand_id
1 'polypeptide(L)'
;LSGLHSPFFFPPEINVTNNDILRRLRYVFSFNDTQMIQIFALASWEITTTDLHGWLKHEEEPGYVRCDDMSFNCFLNGLIIHRRGPKEGETPKPERAAITNNQIFRKLKIALDFRDEDILEAMTLADFKMSKHELSAFFRKPDHKNYRECKDQVLRYFLKGIQLKYRPGISETAASKASKQTLIAKKSSPWDSAKK
;
A
#
# COMPACT_ATOMS: atom_id res chain seq x y z
N LEU A 1 -14.90 -24.27 27.17
CA LEU A 1 -13.77 -24.41 26.24
C LEU A 1 -13.84 -23.25 25.27
N SER A 2 -13.23 -22.15 25.68
CA SER A 2 -13.34 -20.82 25.12
C SER A 2 -12.33 -20.62 24.00
N GLY A 3 -12.80 -20.54 22.75
CA GLY A 3 -12.03 -20.05 21.62
C GLY A 3 -11.91 -18.55 21.67
N LEU A 4 -10.71 -18.06 21.92
CA LEU A 4 -10.37 -16.64 21.83
C LEU A 4 -10.38 -16.21 20.35
N HIS A 5 -11.46 -15.59 19.91
CA HIS A 5 -11.53 -14.87 18.64
C HIS A 5 -10.74 -13.58 18.80
N SER A 6 -9.67 -13.47 18.05
CA SER A 6 -8.89 -12.24 17.88
C SER A 6 -9.76 -11.14 17.27
N PRO A 7 -9.86 -9.92 17.87
CA PRO A 7 -10.79 -8.89 17.43
C PRO A 7 -10.20 -7.97 16.34
N PHE A 8 -9.52 -8.52 15.35
CA PHE A 8 -9.13 -7.76 14.15
C PHE A 8 -10.06 -8.14 12.99
N PHE A 9 -11.30 -7.68 13.10
CA PHE A 9 -12.24 -7.68 12.01
C PHE A 9 -11.81 -6.61 10.99
N PHE A 10 -11.09 -7.05 9.93
CA PHE A 10 -11.01 -6.26 8.71
C PHE A 10 -12.33 -6.46 7.98
N PRO A 11 -13.05 -5.39 7.61
CA PRO A 11 -14.24 -5.56 6.81
C PRO A 11 -13.87 -6.30 5.51
N PRO A 12 -14.65 -7.32 5.10
CA PRO A 12 -14.47 -7.95 3.81
C PRO A 12 -14.72 -6.89 2.73
N GLU A 13 -13.88 -6.86 1.68
CA GLU A 13 -14.05 -6.11 0.45
C GLU A 13 -13.80 -4.58 0.50
N ILE A 14 -12.68 -4.14 1.04
CA ILE A 14 -12.12 -2.86 0.60
C ILE A 14 -11.01 -3.17 -0.39
N ASN A 15 -11.22 -2.89 -1.68
CA ASN A 15 -10.20 -2.97 -2.70
C ASN A 15 -9.02 -2.07 -2.30
N VAL A 16 -7.80 -2.56 -2.48
CA VAL A 16 -6.60 -1.74 -2.27
C VAL A 16 -6.44 -0.83 -3.47
N THR A 17 -6.63 0.47 -3.27
CA THR A 17 -6.45 1.43 -4.36
C THR A 17 -4.99 1.83 -4.54
N ASN A 18 -4.64 2.33 -5.73
CA ASN A 18 -3.32 2.89 -5.98
C ASN A 18 -2.99 4.05 -5.02
N ASN A 19 -4.00 4.86 -4.69
CA ASN A 19 -3.90 5.95 -3.72
C ASN A 19 -3.52 5.44 -2.32
N ASP A 20 -4.12 4.33 -1.86
CA ASP A 20 -3.81 3.73 -0.56
C ASP A 20 -2.37 3.26 -0.49
N ILE A 21 -1.91 2.60 -1.56
CA ILE A 21 -0.53 2.12 -1.63
C ILE A 21 0.44 3.30 -1.66
N LEU A 22 0.15 4.32 -2.47
CA LEU A 22 0.98 5.52 -2.60
C LEU A 22 1.14 6.24 -1.25
N ARG A 23 0.02 6.49 -0.53
CA ARG A 23 0.03 7.08 0.82
C ARG A 23 0.84 6.24 1.79
N ARG A 24 0.65 4.93 1.77
CA ARG A 24 1.37 4.03 2.66
C ARG A 24 2.86 4.01 2.40
N LEU A 25 3.29 3.95 1.13
CA LEU A 25 4.72 3.98 0.77
C LEU A 25 5.36 5.32 1.14
N ARG A 26 4.66 6.44 0.87
CA ARG A 26 5.10 7.76 1.35
C ARG A 26 5.34 7.77 2.86
N TYR A 27 4.38 7.25 3.62
CA TYR A 27 4.47 7.18 5.08
C TYR A 27 5.63 6.28 5.53
N VAL A 28 5.72 5.08 4.99
CA VAL A 28 6.73 4.07 5.38
C VAL A 28 8.15 4.60 5.20
N PHE A 29 8.40 5.29 4.08
CA PHE A 29 9.74 5.79 3.74
C PHE A 29 9.95 7.26 4.09
N SER A 30 8.98 7.92 4.73
CA SER A 30 9.05 9.34 5.11
C SER A 30 9.32 10.27 3.93
N PHE A 31 8.82 9.95 2.73
CA PHE A 31 9.02 10.78 1.58
C PHE A 31 8.27 12.13 1.72
N ASN A 32 8.96 13.21 1.47
CA ASN A 32 8.34 14.53 1.27
C ASN A 32 7.83 14.70 -0.17
N ASP A 33 7.13 15.78 -0.45
CA ASP A 33 6.54 16.03 -1.78
C ASP A 33 7.60 16.10 -2.89
N THR A 34 8.72 16.77 -2.62
CA THR A 34 9.83 16.89 -3.57
C THR A 34 10.40 15.51 -3.93
N GLN A 35 10.62 14.65 -2.94
CA GLN A 35 11.11 13.30 -3.17
C GLN A 35 10.10 12.45 -3.95
N MET A 36 8.81 12.59 -3.64
CA MET A 36 7.76 11.88 -4.38
C MET A 36 7.76 12.29 -5.86
N ILE A 37 7.80 13.61 -6.15
CA ILE A 37 7.86 14.13 -7.53
C ILE A 37 9.13 13.66 -8.24
N GLN A 38 10.28 13.69 -7.57
CA GLN A 38 11.53 13.16 -8.13
C GLN A 38 11.45 11.66 -8.46
N ILE A 39 10.78 10.86 -7.62
CA ILE A 39 10.59 9.42 -7.89
C ILE A 39 9.78 9.23 -9.18
N PHE A 40 8.71 9.99 -9.42
CA PHE A 40 7.98 9.96 -10.68
C PHE A 40 8.86 10.36 -11.88
N ALA A 41 9.65 11.43 -11.73
CA ALA A 41 10.53 11.93 -12.77
C ALA A 41 11.62 10.92 -13.17
N LEU A 42 12.12 10.09 -12.25
CA LEU A 42 13.06 9.00 -12.55
C LEU A 42 12.48 7.97 -13.55
N ALA A 43 11.18 7.84 -13.61
CA ALA A 43 10.48 7.00 -14.59
C ALA A 43 10.00 7.80 -15.81
N SER A 44 10.58 8.97 -16.09
CA SER A 44 10.19 9.87 -17.18
C SER A 44 8.71 10.27 -17.14
N TRP A 45 8.16 10.43 -15.92
CA TRP A 45 6.78 10.82 -15.67
C TRP A 45 6.74 12.10 -14.85
N GLU A 46 6.46 13.20 -15.50
CA GLU A 46 6.36 14.52 -14.84
C GLU A 46 4.98 14.70 -14.25
N ILE A 47 4.93 15.11 -12.99
CA ILE A 47 3.70 15.42 -12.25
C ILE A 47 3.85 16.76 -11.54
N THR A 48 2.72 17.41 -11.28
CA THR A 48 2.67 18.62 -10.47
C THR A 48 2.44 18.29 -8.99
N THR A 49 2.71 19.28 -8.12
CA THR A 49 2.34 19.18 -6.70
C THR A 49 0.83 19.02 -6.52
N THR A 50 0.04 19.62 -7.40
CA THR A 50 -1.43 19.49 -7.38
C THR A 50 -1.87 18.04 -7.65
N ASP A 51 -1.28 17.38 -8.67
CA ASP A 51 -1.56 15.98 -8.97
C ASP A 51 -1.22 15.11 -7.76
N LEU A 52 0.00 15.28 -7.20
CA LEU A 52 0.44 14.53 -6.04
C LEU A 52 -0.51 14.71 -4.85
N HIS A 53 -0.88 15.95 -4.53
CA HIS A 53 -1.78 16.24 -3.43
C HIS A 53 -3.17 15.63 -3.66
N GLY A 54 -3.69 15.66 -4.89
CA GLY A 54 -4.95 15.01 -5.26
C GLY A 54 -4.91 13.49 -5.00
N TRP A 55 -3.81 12.83 -5.35
CA TRP A 55 -3.63 11.39 -5.13
C TRP A 55 -3.41 11.01 -3.67
N LEU A 56 -2.89 11.91 -2.85
CA LEU A 56 -2.63 11.65 -1.43
C LEU A 56 -3.84 11.88 -0.52
N LYS A 57 -4.89 12.51 -1.00
CA LYS A 57 -6.15 12.71 -0.26
C LYS A 57 -6.90 11.38 -0.08
N HIS A 58 -7.75 11.33 0.94
CA HIS A 58 -8.73 10.27 1.09
C HIS A 58 -9.93 10.53 0.16
N GLU A 59 -10.67 9.47 -0.18
CA GLU A 59 -11.74 9.53 -1.18
C GLU A 59 -12.85 10.52 -0.81
N GLU A 60 -13.10 10.72 0.49
CA GLU A 60 -14.11 11.66 0.99
C GLU A 60 -13.61 13.12 1.06
N GLU A 61 -12.32 13.37 0.81
CA GLU A 61 -11.75 14.71 0.93
C GLU A 61 -11.95 15.52 -0.35
N PRO A 62 -12.33 16.83 -0.24
CA PRO A 62 -12.45 17.70 -1.40
C PRO A 62 -11.16 17.78 -2.22
N GLY A 63 -11.29 17.57 -3.54
CA GLY A 63 -10.16 17.56 -4.46
C GLY A 63 -9.36 16.24 -4.45
N TYR A 64 -9.96 15.15 -3.97
CA TYR A 64 -9.44 13.80 -4.22
C TYR A 64 -9.40 13.53 -5.73
N VAL A 65 -8.30 12.93 -6.17
CA VAL A 65 -8.11 12.44 -7.54
C VAL A 65 -7.65 10.99 -7.47
N ARG A 66 -8.28 10.13 -8.25
CA ARG A 66 -7.85 8.73 -8.35
C ARG A 66 -6.52 8.65 -9.10
N CYS A 67 -5.52 8.03 -8.49
CA CYS A 67 -4.26 7.70 -9.15
C CYS A 67 -4.49 6.53 -10.12
N ASP A 68 -4.36 6.79 -11.42
CA ASP A 68 -4.52 5.77 -12.44
C ASP A 68 -3.36 4.77 -12.45
N ASP A 69 -3.58 3.63 -13.12
CA ASP A 69 -2.61 2.53 -13.14
C ASP A 69 -1.29 2.92 -13.82
N MET A 70 -1.33 3.80 -14.84
CA MET A 70 -0.13 4.24 -15.54
C MET A 70 0.72 5.13 -14.64
N SER A 71 0.13 6.14 -14.01
CA SER A 71 0.81 7.02 -13.05
C SER A 71 1.40 6.22 -11.89
N PHE A 72 0.61 5.28 -11.34
CA PHE A 72 1.08 4.44 -10.25
C PHE A 72 2.21 3.48 -10.69
N ASN A 73 2.14 2.93 -11.90
CA ASN A 73 3.19 2.09 -12.47
C ASN A 73 4.49 2.88 -12.65
N CYS A 74 4.41 4.14 -13.11
CA CYS A 74 5.55 5.05 -13.21
C CYS A 74 6.16 5.31 -11.82
N PHE A 75 5.34 5.55 -10.79
CA PHE A 75 5.84 5.69 -9.42
C PHE A 75 6.63 4.47 -8.96
N LEU A 76 6.10 3.25 -9.16
CA LEU A 76 6.79 2.02 -8.77
C LEU A 76 8.10 1.80 -9.55
N ASN A 77 8.13 2.13 -10.84
CA ASN A 77 9.36 2.09 -11.64
C ASN A 77 10.39 3.12 -11.13
N GLY A 78 9.96 4.34 -10.88
CA GLY A 78 10.80 5.39 -10.29
C GLY A 78 11.32 5.00 -8.90
N LEU A 79 10.49 4.35 -8.09
CA LEU A 79 10.91 3.84 -6.78
C LEU A 79 12.01 2.77 -6.90
N ILE A 80 11.92 1.89 -7.90
CA ILE A 80 12.99 0.91 -8.19
C ILE A 80 14.30 1.66 -8.52
N ILE A 81 14.23 2.64 -9.43
CA ILE A 81 15.40 3.42 -9.84
C ILE A 81 15.97 4.21 -8.65
N HIS A 82 15.11 4.83 -7.86
CA HIS A 82 15.51 5.59 -6.67
C HIS A 82 16.26 4.73 -5.65
N ARG A 83 15.86 3.47 -5.50
CA ARG A 83 16.43 2.56 -4.49
C ARG A 83 17.61 1.74 -4.99
N ARG A 84 17.66 1.42 -6.27
CA ARG A 84 18.62 0.49 -6.86
C ARG A 84 19.52 1.10 -7.94
N GLY A 85 19.24 2.33 -8.33
CA GLY A 85 19.85 2.96 -9.49
C GLY A 85 19.19 2.58 -10.83
N PRO A 86 19.49 3.32 -11.88
CA PRO A 86 19.01 3.03 -13.23
C PRO A 86 19.65 1.73 -13.74
N LYS A 87 18.89 0.96 -14.50
CA LYS A 87 19.44 -0.20 -15.23
C LYS A 87 20.11 0.28 -16.51
N GLU A 88 21.34 -0.15 -16.76
CA GLU A 88 22.07 0.23 -17.96
C GLU A 88 21.29 -0.12 -19.23
N GLY A 89 21.17 0.86 -20.15
CA GLY A 89 20.52 0.68 -21.44
C GLY A 89 19.00 0.65 -21.45
N GLU A 90 18.31 0.77 -20.31
CA GLU A 90 16.86 0.85 -20.25
C GLU A 90 16.39 2.24 -19.80
N THR A 91 15.71 2.97 -20.69
CA THR A 91 14.85 4.10 -20.30
C THR A 91 13.46 3.53 -19.96
N PRO A 92 12.96 3.71 -18.72
CA PRO A 92 11.62 3.26 -18.38
C PRO A 92 10.60 3.97 -19.26
N LYS A 93 9.82 3.20 -20.02
CA LYS A 93 8.71 3.74 -20.80
C LYS A 93 7.42 3.59 -19.99
N PRO A 94 6.56 4.62 -19.94
CA PRO A 94 5.25 4.50 -19.36
C PRO A 94 4.44 3.41 -20.06
N GLU A 95 4.02 2.38 -19.31
CA GLU A 95 3.15 1.32 -19.85
C GLU A 95 1.70 1.66 -19.51
N ARG A 96 0.85 1.73 -20.54
CA ARG A 96 -0.58 2.00 -20.42
C ARG A 96 -1.42 0.77 -20.01
N ALA A 97 -0.80 -0.29 -19.55
CA ALA A 97 -1.49 -1.49 -19.11
C ALA A 97 -1.98 -1.35 -17.66
N ALA A 98 -3.13 -1.96 -17.36
CA ALA A 98 -3.59 -2.10 -15.99
C ALA A 98 -2.54 -2.86 -15.17
N ILE A 99 -2.26 -2.38 -13.97
CA ILE A 99 -1.28 -3.00 -13.08
C ILE A 99 -1.96 -4.02 -12.16
N THR A 100 -1.44 -5.25 -12.13
CA THR A 100 -1.96 -6.29 -11.24
C THR A 100 -1.26 -6.28 -9.89
N ASN A 101 -1.93 -6.82 -8.86
CA ASN A 101 -1.32 -6.97 -7.54
C ASN A 101 -0.02 -7.79 -7.57
N ASN A 102 0.08 -8.80 -8.46
CA ASN A 102 1.32 -9.56 -8.65
C ASN A 102 2.46 -8.67 -9.17
N GLN A 103 2.17 -7.75 -10.08
CA GLN A 103 3.16 -6.80 -10.59
C GLN A 103 3.56 -5.79 -9.51
N ILE A 104 2.60 -5.25 -8.74
CA ILE A 104 2.88 -4.36 -7.60
C ILE A 104 3.78 -5.07 -6.59
N PHE A 105 3.42 -6.30 -6.20
CA PHE A 105 4.19 -7.10 -5.26
C PHE A 105 5.62 -7.34 -5.76
N ARG A 106 5.77 -7.72 -7.03
CA ARG A 106 7.08 -7.92 -7.68
C ARG A 106 7.92 -6.64 -7.71
N LYS A 107 7.32 -5.50 -8.08
CA LYS A 107 8.03 -4.22 -8.14
C LYS A 107 8.48 -3.77 -6.75
N LEU A 108 7.65 -3.93 -5.73
CA LEU A 108 8.03 -3.66 -4.35
C LEU A 108 9.15 -4.59 -3.85
N LYS A 109 9.09 -5.89 -4.16
CA LYS A 109 10.19 -6.82 -3.87
C LYS A 109 11.51 -6.33 -4.47
N ILE A 110 11.51 -5.89 -5.73
CA ILE A 110 12.69 -5.39 -6.42
C ILE A 110 13.17 -4.07 -5.79
N ALA A 111 12.27 -3.11 -5.59
CA ALA A 111 12.61 -1.80 -5.04
C ALA A 111 13.22 -1.91 -3.64
N LEU A 112 12.76 -2.85 -2.82
CA LEU A 112 13.21 -3.05 -1.45
C LEU A 112 14.42 -4.00 -1.33
N ASP A 113 14.86 -4.57 -2.45
CA ASP A 113 15.90 -5.61 -2.48
C ASP A 113 15.58 -6.81 -1.59
N PHE A 114 14.32 -7.18 -1.51
CA PHE A 114 13.85 -8.25 -0.66
C PHE A 114 14.14 -9.63 -1.28
N ARG A 115 14.72 -10.51 -0.49
CA ARG A 115 14.71 -11.95 -0.75
C ARG A 115 13.38 -12.56 -0.31
N ASP A 116 13.15 -13.81 -0.64
CA ASP A 116 11.91 -14.50 -0.25
C ASP A 116 11.75 -14.56 1.28
N GLU A 117 12.86 -14.72 2.01
CA GLU A 117 12.92 -14.73 3.46
C GLU A 117 12.48 -13.39 4.07
N ASP A 118 12.90 -12.25 3.48
CA ASP A 118 12.53 -10.91 3.93
C ASP A 118 11.03 -10.66 3.77
N ILE A 119 10.44 -11.20 2.69
CA ILE A 119 9.00 -11.11 2.45
C ILE A 119 8.26 -11.95 3.49
N LEU A 120 8.69 -13.20 3.73
CA LEU A 120 8.05 -14.09 4.70
C LEU A 120 8.13 -13.51 6.12
N GLU A 121 9.26 -12.89 6.47
CA GLU A 121 9.41 -12.16 7.73
C GLU A 121 8.42 -11.00 7.82
N ALA A 122 8.34 -10.15 6.78
CA ALA A 122 7.40 -9.03 6.74
C ALA A 122 5.95 -9.52 6.86
N MET A 123 5.57 -10.61 6.16
CA MET A 123 4.25 -11.21 6.28
C MET A 123 3.98 -11.72 7.70
N THR A 124 4.97 -12.33 8.34
CA THR A 124 4.86 -12.82 9.73
C THR A 124 4.66 -11.66 10.71
N LEU A 125 5.38 -10.54 10.54
CA LEU A 125 5.16 -9.32 11.34
C LEU A 125 3.72 -8.79 11.24
N ALA A 126 3.06 -9.03 10.11
CA ALA A 126 1.67 -8.66 9.89
C ALA A 126 0.66 -9.73 10.33
N ASP A 127 1.09 -10.78 11.05
CA ASP A 127 0.28 -11.94 11.46
C ASP A 127 -0.27 -12.76 10.28
N PHE A 128 0.40 -12.75 9.14
CA PHE A 128 0.03 -13.54 7.97
C PHE A 128 1.08 -14.62 7.68
N LYS A 129 0.68 -15.88 7.90
CA LYS A 129 1.55 -17.03 7.65
C LYS A 129 1.45 -17.47 6.18
N MET A 130 2.59 -17.58 5.54
CA MET A 130 2.72 -18.04 4.16
C MET A 130 3.96 -18.92 4.02
N SER A 131 3.85 -19.98 3.24
CA SER A 131 4.99 -20.84 2.90
C SER A 131 5.80 -20.24 1.74
N LYS A 132 7.07 -20.62 1.63
CA LYS A 132 7.93 -20.24 0.51
C LYS A 132 7.37 -20.71 -0.85
N HIS A 133 6.70 -21.87 -0.85
CA HIS A 133 6.06 -22.40 -2.06
C HIS A 133 4.88 -21.53 -2.51
N GLU A 134 4.03 -21.09 -1.58
CA GLU A 134 2.91 -20.18 -1.88
C GLU A 134 3.42 -18.80 -2.36
N LEU A 135 4.44 -18.26 -1.70
CA LEU A 135 5.08 -17.01 -2.12
C LEU A 135 5.58 -17.10 -3.56
N SER A 136 6.30 -18.18 -3.90
CA SER A 136 6.86 -18.36 -5.25
C SER A 136 5.78 -18.39 -6.34
N ALA A 137 4.56 -18.82 -6.02
CA ALA A 137 3.45 -18.89 -6.97
C ALA A 137 2.99 -17.52 -7.47
N PHE A 138 3.13 -16.46 -6.69
CA PHE A 138 2.81 -15.08 -7.09
C PHE A 138 3.79 -14.49 -8.10
N PHE A 139 5.00 -15.03 -8.19
CA PHE A 139 6.06 -14.53 -9.08
C PHE A 139 6.21 -15.33 -10.37
N ARG A 140 5.39 -16.36 -10.57
CA ARG A 140 5.36 -17.14 -11.83
C ARG A 140 4.65 -16.35 -12.92
N LYS A 141 4.82 -16.77 -14.17
CA LYS A 141 4.08 -16.22 -15.31
C LYS A 141 2.61 -16.62 -15.21
N PRO A 142 1.66 -15.81 -15.69
CA PRO A 142 0.23 -16.11 -15.62
C PRO A 142 -0.20 -17.43 -16.26
N ASP A 143 0.51 -17.87 -17.29
CA ASP A 143 0.30 -19.14 -18.02
C ASP A 143 0.88 -20.38 -17.30
N HIS A 144 1.64 -20.18 -16.22
CA HIS A 144 2.23 -21.29 -15.49
C HIS A 144 1.18 -22.00 -14.63
N LYS A 145 1.13 -23.36 -14.70
CA LYS A 145 0.15 -24.21 -13.99
C LYS A 145 0.02 -23.95 -12.49
N ASN A 146 1.07 -23.46 -11.86
CA ASN A 146 1.10 -23.15 -10.42
C ASN A 146 1.15 -21.62 -10.17
N TYR A 147 0.72 -20.80 -11.13
CA TYR A 147 0.54 -19.37 -10.90
C TYR A 147 -0.62 -19.15 -9.93
N ARG A 148 -0.46 -18.17 -9.05
CA ARG A 148 -1.53 -17.68 -8.20
C ARG A 148 -1.66 -16.17 -8.33
N GLU A 149 -2.89 -15.72 -8.42
CA GLU A 149 -3.23 -14.31 -8.35
C GLU A 149 -3.05 -13.79 -6.91
N CYS A 150 -2.31 -12.69 -6.76
CA CYS A 150 -2.17 -12.00 -5.49
C CYS A 150 -3.45 -11.21 -5.23
N LYS A 151 -4.29 -11.70 -4.33
CA LYS A 151 -5.51 -11.00 -3.91
C LYS A 151 -5.16 -9.78 -3.06
N ASP A 152 -6.07 -8.80 -3.00
CA ASP A 152 -5.91 -7.56 -2.24
C ASP A 152 -5.53 -7.80 -0.77
N GLN A 153 -6.11 -8.83 -0.17
CA GLN A 153 -5.77 -9.20 1.20
C GLN A 153 -4.29 -9.54 1.38
N VAL A 154 -3.70 -10.30 0.45
CA VAL A 154 -2.28 -10.67 0.49
C VAL A 154 -1.41 -9.43 0.35
N LEU A 155 -1.74 -8.56 -0.62
CA LEU A 155 -1.04 -7.30 -0.82
C LEU A 155 -1.12 -6.38 0.41
N ARG A 156 -2.27 -6.31 1.07
CA ARG A 156 -2.44 -5.55 2.33
C ARG A 156 -1.53 -6.05 3.44
N TYR A 157 -1.48 -7.36 3.66
CA TYR A 157 -0.61 -7.94 4.68
C TYR A 157 0.85 -7.67 4.37
N PHE A 158 1.24 -7.75 3.10
CA PHE A 158 2.60 -7.41 2.69
C PHE A 158 2.93 -5.94 2.97
N LEU A 159 2.05 -5.02 2.58
CA LEU A 159 2.22 -3.58 2.85
C LEU A 159 2.24 -3.27 4.35
N LYS A 160 1.41 -3.96 5.16
CA LYS A 160 1.44 -3.86 6.62
C LYS A 160 2.76 -4.37 7.18
N GLY A 161 3.25 -5.50 6.67
CA GLY A 161 4.53 -6.07 7.07
C GLY A 161 5.71 -5.16 6.76
N ILE A 162 5.74 -4.55 5.58
CA ILE A 162 6.73 -3.53 5.22
C ILE A 162 6.66 -2.36 6.22
N GLN A 163 5.48 -1.87 6.53
CA GLN A 163 5.30 -0.77 7.49
C GLN A 163 5.86 -1.14 8.87
N LEU A 164 5.55 -2.32 9.39
CA LEU A 164 6.06 -2.78 10.69
C LEU A 164 7.58 -2.97 10.69
N LYS A 165 8.15 -3.46 9.58
CA LYS A 165 9.60 -3.65 9.43
C LYS A 165 10.35 -2.31 9.40
N TYR A 166 9.86 -1.31 8.70
CA TYR A 166 10.53 -0.02 8.55
C TYR A 166 10.16 1.02 9.62
N ARG A 167 9.05 0.81 10.33
CA ARG A 167 8.57 1.67 11.42
C ARG A 167 8.14 0.85 12.64
N PRO A 168 9.07 0.15 13.30
CA PRO A 168 8.78 -0.58 14.52
C PRO A 168 8.35 0.41 15.62
N GLY A 169 7.25 0.11 16.31
CA GLY A 169 6.76 0.91 17.45
C GLY A 169 5.57 1.83 17.19
N ILE A 170 5.10 1.93 15.95
CA ILE A 170 3.81 2.57 15.65
C ILE A 170 2.80 1.46 15.44
N SER A 171 2.31 0.86 16.55
CA SER A 171 1.12 0.03 16.49
C SER A 171 -0.07 0.93 16.09
N GLU A 172 -1.07 0.37 15.39
CA GLU A 172 -2.26 1.03 14.81
C GLU A 172 -3.11 1.89 15.79
N THR A 173 -2.62 2.20 16.98
CA THR A 173 -3.34 2.92 18.03
C THR A 173 -3.69 4.37 17.68
N ALA A 174 -3.02 5.02 16.75
CA ALA A 174 -3.30 6.42 16.38
C ALA A 174 -4.45 6.54 15.36
N ALA A 175 -4.48 5.72 14.32
CA ALA A 175 -5.53 5.79 13.29
C ALA A 175 -6.87 5.24 13.80
N SER A 176 -6.87 4.16 14.61
CA SER A 176 -8.10 3.61 15.20
C SER A 176 -8.67 4.48 16.33
N LYS A 177 -7.84 5.26 17.04
CA LYS A 177 -8.30 6.24 18.05
C LYS A 177 -8.96 7.45 17.40
N ALA A 178 -8.44 7.97 16.30
CA ALA A 178 -9.06 9.08 15.57
C ALA A 178 -10.45 8.69 15.04
N SER A 179 -10.61 7.52 14.43
CA SER A 179 -11.90 7.01 13.95
C SER A 179 -12.90 6.74 15.07
N LYS A 180 -12.45 6.24 16.23
CA LYS A 180 -13.33 6.04 17.40
C LYS A 180 -13.74 7.34 18.08
N GLN A 181 -12.88 8.35 18.16
CA GLN A 181 -13.25 9.65 18.71
C GLN A 181 -14.28 10.38 17.84
N THR A 182 -14.20 10.27 16.51
CA THR A 182 -15.18 10.86 15.58
C THR A 182 -16.55 10.17 15.68
N LEU A 183 -16.59 8.87 15.94
CA LEU A 183 -17.84 8.12 16.15
C LEU A 183 -18.49 8.38 17.52
N ILE A 184 -17.71 8.65 18.55
CA ILE A 184 -18.22 8.98 19.91
C ILE A 184 -18.75 10.41 19.92
N ALA A 185 -18.09 11.35 19.25
CA ALA A 185 -18.55 12.74 19.13
C ALA A 185 -19.88 12.88 18.35
N LYS A 186 -20.18 11.95 17.44
CA LYS A 186 -21.48 11.92 16.71
C LYS A 186 -22.64 11.31 17.51
N LYS A 187 -22.40 10.66 18.66
CA LYS A 187 -23.45 10.06 19.51
C LYS A 187 -23.91 10.92 20.66
N SER A 188 -23.29 12.05 20.92
CA SER A 188 -23.75 13.03 21.91
C SER A 188 -24.40 14.22 21.20
N SER A 189 -25.62 14.03 20.74
CA SER A 189 -26.47 15.14 20.29
C SER A 189 -27.03 15.90 21.51
N PRO A 190 -26.97 17.25 21.52
CA PRO A 190 -27.44 18.05 22.66
C PRO A 190 -28.97 18.12 22.83
N TRP A 191 -29.76 17.31 22.10
CA TRP A 191 -31.21 17.44 22.04
C TRP A 191 -32.00 16.50 22.98
N ASP A 192 -31.36 15.67 23.82
CA ASP A 192 -32.06 14.76 24.72
C ASP A 192 -32.33 15.32 26.15
N SER A 193 -32.17 16.63 26.37
CA SER A 193 -32.36 17.25 27.69
C SER A 193 -33.59 18.16 27.78
N ALA A 194 -34.58 18.01 26.92
CA ALA A 194 -35.82 18.82 27.01
C ALA A 194 -37.06 17.94 26.97
N LYS A 195 -37.24 17.10 28.02
CA LYS A 195 -38.57 16.62 28.47
C LYS A 195 -38.49 16.25 29.95
N LYS A 196 -38.76 17.22 30.81
CA LYS A 196 -39.42 17.10 32.09
C LYS A 196 -40.28 18.33 32.32
#